data_bc2b0afe65baa68f7fd6a698586df3bd
#
_entry.id   bc2b0afe65baa68f7fd6a698586df3bd
#
_cell.length_a   1.000
_cell.length_b   1.000
_cell.length_c   1.000
_cell.angle_alpha   90.00
_cell.angle_beta   90.00
_cell.angle_gamma   90.00
#
_symmetry.space_group_name_H-M   'P 1'
#
loop_
_entity.id
_entity.type
_entity.pdbx_description
1 polymer ?
#
loop_
_entity_poly.entity_id
_entity_poly.type
_entity_poly.pdbx_seq_one_letter_code
_entity_poly.pdbx_strand_id
1 'polypeptide(L)'
;MSKIKNEKVEVENSIELNDQDILNDILETEKNMSNNLSIALNEMSNKVLFKEIFDIFKDTKDLAREAYCIAFQNGWYTLETAEENKISQTYKEYNDKLSQL
;
A
#
# COMPACT_ATOMS: atom_id res chain seq x y z
N MET A 1 18.30 -7.62 -6.80
CA MET A 1 17.33 -7.59 -5.67
C MET A 1 16.62 -8.93 -5.59
N SER A 2 16.44 -9.42 -4.38
CA SER A 2 15.67 -10.65 -4.16
C SER A 2 14.18 -10.32 -4.14
N LYS A 3 13.39 -11.22 -4.71
CA LYS A 3 11.94 -11.11 -4.71
C LYS A 3 11.34 -12.01 -3.64
N ILE A 4 10.35 -11.51 -2.95
CA ILE A 4 9.60 -12.26 -1.94
C ILE A 4 8.19 -12.45 -2.49
N LYS A 5 7.82 -13.71 -2.69
CA LYS A 5 6.53 -14.06 -3.28
C LYS A 5 6.09 -15.46 -2.86
N ASN A 6 4.80 -15.70 -2.95
CA ASN A 6 4.22 -17.03 -2.82
C ASN A 6 4.00 -17.64 -4.21
N GLU A 7 3.77 -18.94 -4.23
CA GLU A 7 3.35 -19.61 -5.46
C GLU A 7 2.04 -19.01 -5.95
N LYS A 8 1.98 -18.70 -7.24
CA LYS A 8 0.82 -18.06 -7.83
C LYS A 8 -0.35 -19.05 -7.92
N VAL A 9 -1.47 -18.67 -7.33
CA VAL A 9 -2.74 -19.38 -7.52
C VAL A 9 -3.26 -19.02 -8.90
N GLU A 10 -3.42 -20.03 -9.76
CA GLU A 10 -3.92 -19.83 -11.11
C GLU A 10 -5.39 -19.47 -11.10
N VAL A 11 -5.76 -18.51 -11.94
CA VAL A 11 -7.14 -18.08 -12.15
C VAL A 11 -7.51 -18.25 -13.60
N GLU A 12 -8.81 -18.38 -13.87
CA GLU A 12 -9.30 -18.55 -15.23
C GLU A 12 -8.99 -17.32 -16.09
N ASN A 13 -8.41 -17.57 -17.26
CA ASN A 13 -8.11 -16.51 -18.24
C ASN A 13 -9.26 -16.40 -19.23
N SER A 14 -10.25 -15.58 -18.89
CA SER A 14 -11.44 -15.35 -19.71
C SER A 14 -11.78 -13.86 -19.77
N ILE A 15 -12.81 -13.51 -20.53
CA ILE A 15 -13.34 -12.15 -20.57
C ILE A 15 -14.15 -11.81 -19.31
N GLU A 16 -14.49 -12.81 -18.51
CA GLU A 16 -15.16 -12.60 -17.22
C GLU A 16 -14.16 -12.24 -16.15
N LEU A 17 -14.59 -11.44 -15.17
CA LEU A 17 -13.76 -11.09 -14.03
C LEU A 17 -13.50 -12.33 -13.17
N ASN A 18 -12.23 -12.54 -12.83
CA ASN A 18 -11.82 -13.59 -11.90
C ASN A 18 -11.50 -13.00 -10.52
N ASP A 19 -11.17 -13.87 -9.58
CA ASP A 19 -10.88 -13.44 -8.19
C ASP A 19 -9.70 -12.50 -8.10
N GLN A 20 -8.67 -12.69 -8.93
CA GLN A 20 -7.52 -11.80 -8.97
C GLN A 20 -7.90 -10.41 -9.45
N ASP A 21 -8.72 -10.31 -10.50
CA ASP A 21 -9.18 -9.03 -11.04
C ASP A 21 -10.02 -8.27 -10.00
N ILE A 22 -10.92 -8.96 -9.32
CA ILE A 22 -11.77 -8.39 -8.29
C ILE A 22 -10.93 -7.87 -7.11
N LEU A 23 -9.98 -8.65 -6.65
CA LEU A 23 -9.10 -8.26 -5.55
C LEU A 23 -8.23 -7.06 -5.92
N ASN A 24 -7.67 -7.05 -7.12
CA ASN A 24 -6.89 -5.92 -7.62
C ASN A 24 -7.71 -4.63 -7.69
N ASP A 25 -8.97 -4.73 -8.12
CA ASP A 25 -9.88 -3.59 -8.16
C ASP A 25 -10.17 -3.05 -6.76
N ILE A 26 -10.44 -3.93 -5.81
CA ILE A 26 -10.64 -3.54 -4.40
C ILE A 26 -9.39 -2.85 -3.86
N LEU A 27 -8.21 -3.42 -4.08
CA LEU A 27 -6.95 -2.86 -3.59
C LEU A 27 -6.69 -1.46 -4.15
N GLU A 28 -6.88 -1.26 -5.46
CA GLU A 28 -6.71 0.04 -6.10
C GLU A 28 -7.73 1.06 -5.60
N THR A 29 -8.98 0.65 -5.45
CA THR A 29 -10.05 1.50 -4.93
C THR A 29 -9.74 1.97 -3.50
N GLU A 30 -9.31 1.08 -2.63
CA GLU A 30 -8.96 1.42 -1.25
C GLU A 30 -7.73 2.34 -1.17
N LYS A 31 -6.73 2.12 -2.03
CA LYS A 31 -5.57 3.00 -2.12
C LYS A 31 -5.96 4.41 -2.56
N ASN A 32 -6.79 4.54 -3.59
CA ASN A 32 -7.27 5.82 -4.09
C ASN A 32 -8.12 6.55 -3.06
N MET A 33 -9.04 5.85 -2.41
CA MET A 33 -9.89 6.41 -1.36
C MET A 33 -9.04 6.90 -0.18
N SER A 34 -8.06 6.12 0.24
CA SER A 34 -7.14 6.48 1.31
C SER A 34 -6.37 7.77 0.99
N ASN A 35 -5.87 7.91 -0.23
CA ASN A 35 -5.18 9.13 -0.65
C ASN A 35 -6.11 10.34 -0.65
N ASN A 36 -7.32 10.17 -1.16
CA ASN A 36 -8.32 11.25 -1.20
C ASN A 36 -8.77 11.66 0.19
N LEU A 37 -8.97 10.72 1.09
CA LEU A 37 -9.32 11.01 2.49
C LEU A 37 -8.19 11.72 3.22
N SER A 38 -6.94 11.35 2.95
CA SER A 38 -5.77 12.03 3.52
C SER A 38 -5.75 13.51 3.11
N ILE A 39 -6.01 13.80 1.85
CA ILE A 39 -6.10 15.18 1.35
C ILE A 39 -7.26 15.94 2.00
N ALA A 40 -8.43 15.30 2.07
CA ALA A 40 -9.62 15.90 2.67
C ALA A 40 -9.40 16.25 4.15
N LEU A 41 -8.74 15.38 4.90
CA LEU A 41 -8.43 15.62 6.32
C LEU A 41 -7.57 16.87 6.54
N ASN A 42 -6.68 17.18 5.60
CA ASN A 42 -5.84 18.38 5.68
C ASN A 42 -6.67 19.69 5.60
N GLU A 43 -7.86 19.62 5.02
CA GLU A 43 -8.72 20.78 4.80
C GLU A 43 -9.84 20.90 5.83
N MET A 44 -9.95 19.96 6.77
CA MET A 44 -11.07 19.95 7.73
C MET A 44 -10.76 20.79 8.97
N SER A 45 -11.62 21.78 9.23
CA SER A 45 -11.54 22.61 10.42
C SER A 45 -12.50 22.16 11.53
N ASN A 46 -13.58 21.48 11.20
CA ASN A 46 -14.55 20.97 12.18
C ASN A 46 -14.00 19.73 12.88
N LYS A 47 -13.83 19.83 14.19
CA LYS A 47 -13.20 18.77 14.99
C LYS A 47 -14.01 17.47 15.01
N VAL A 48 -15.34 17.55 15.06
CA VAL A 48 -16.19 16.35 15.08
C VAL A 48 -16.16 15.64 13.73
N LEU A 49 -16.28 16.40 12.65
CA LEU A 49 -16.17 15.87 11.30
C LEU A 49 -14.80 15.26 11.03
N PHE A 50 -13.75 15.94 11.44
CA PHE A 50 -12.37 15.44 11.32
C PHE A 50 -12.22 14.07 11.96
N LYS A 51 -12.72 13.90 13.18
CA LYS A 51 -12.62 12.62 13.89
C LYS A 51 -13.36 11.49 13.16
N GLU A 52 -14.57 11.75 12.69
CA GLU A 52 -15.37 10.75 11.97
C GLU A 52 -14.70 10.34 10.67
N ILE A 53 -14.19 11.28 9.91
CA ILE A 53 -13.50 11.00 8.65
C ILE A 53 -12.14 10.32 8.91
N PHE A 54 -11.45 10.66 9.99
CA PHE A 54 -10.21 10.00 10.38
C PHE A 54 -10.44 8.53 10.70
N ASP A 55 -11.53 8.18 11.35
CA ASP A 55 -11.89 6.80 11.63
C ASP A 55 -12.16 6.02 10.34
N ILE A 56 -12.86 6.63 9.38
CA ILE A 56 -13.08 6.03 8.05
C ILE A 56 -11.75 5.86 7.31
N PHE A 57 -10.88 6.85 7.36
CA PHE A 57 -9.54 6.78 6.77
C PHE A 57 -8.75 5.59 7.32
N LYS A 58 -8.78 5.40 8.62
CA LYS A 58 -8.13 4.27 9.28
C LYS A 58 -8.70 2.93 8.80
N ASP A 59 -10.01 2.81 8.73
CA ASP A 59 -10.67 1.60 8.24
C ASP A 59 -10.29 1.31 6.79
N THR A 60 -10.19 2.34 5.95
CA THR A 60 -9.76 2.21 4.55
C THR A 60 -8.32 1.69 4.47
N LYS A 61 -7.43 2.17 5.33
CA LYS A 61 -6.05 1.67 5.41
C LYS A 61 -6.00 0.21 5.81
N ASP A 62 -6.82 -0.19 6.79
CA ASP A 62 -6.88 -1.57 7.26
C ASP A 62 -7.40 -2.50 6.16
N LEU A 63 -8.42 -2.09 5.42
CA LEU A 63 -8.96 -2.85 4.28
C LEU A 63 -7.93 -2.99 3.15
N ALA A 64 -7.21 -1.93 2.81
CA ALA A 64 -6.16 -1.98 1.80
C ALA A 64 -5.06 -2.96 2.21
N ARG A 65 -4.67 -2.96 3.47
CA ARG A 65 -3.68 -3.90 3.99
C ARG A 65 -4.19 -5.35 3.94
N GLU A 66 -5.43 -5.58 4.31
CA GLU A 66 -6.03 -6.91 4.25
C GLU A 66 -6.09 -7.43 2.80
N ALA A 67 -6.52 -6.61 1.86
CA ALA A 67 -6.53 -6.96 0.44
C ALA A 67 -5.12 -7.26 -0.08
N TYR A 68 -4.14 -6.45 0.30
CA TYR A 68 -2.74 -6.68 -0.01
C TYR A 68 -2.26 -8.04 0.52
N CYS A 69 -2.56 -8.36 1.78
CA CYS A 69 -2.15 -9.63 2.38
C CYS A 69 -2.74 -10.83 1.64
N ILE A 70 -4.02 -10.75 1.25
CA ILE A 70 -4.68 -11.80 0.46
C ILE A 70 -4.00 -11.94 -0.91
N ALA A 71 -3.72 -10.85 -1.58
CA ALA A 71 -3.03 -10.87 -2.87
C ALA A 71 -1.64 -11.50 -2.75
N PHE A 72 -0.90 -11.16 -1.70
CA PHE A 72 0.42 -11.73 -1.44
C PHE A 72 0.35 -13.24 -1.16
N GLN A 73 -0.61 -13.67 -0.35
CA GLN A 73 -0.80 -15.09 -0.03
C GLN A 73 -1.13 -15.94 -1.26
N ASN A 74 -1.83 -15.36 -2.24
CA ASN A 74 -2.20 -16.05 -3.48
C ASN A 74 -1.13 -15.93 -4.58
N GLY A 75 -0.02 -15.30 -4.30
CA GLY A 75 1.06 -15.10 -5.27
C GLY A 75 0.74 -14.05 -6.33
N TRP A 76 -0.26 -13.19 -6.09
CA TRP A 76 -0.68 -12.12 -6.99
C TRP A 76 0.01 -10.79 -6.70
N TYR A 77 0.87 -10.77 -5.71
CA TYR A 77 1.67 -9.62 -5.33
C TYR A 77 3.08 -10.07 -4.97
N THR A 78 4.06 -9.40 -5.53
CA THR A 78 5.47 -9.72 -5.29
C THR A 78 6.15 -8.56 -4.60
N LEU A 79 6.92 -8.85 -3.57
CA LEU A 79 7.77 -7.89 -2.90
C LEU A 79 9.21 -8.02 -3.40
N GLU A 80 9.91 -6.91 -3.43
CA GLU A 80 11.34 -6.90 -3.69
C GLU A 80 12.08 -6.38 -2.46
N THR A 81 13.13 -7.10 -2.06
CA THR A 81 13.99 -6.61 -0.99
C THR A 81 14.85 -5.47 -1.51
N ALA A 82 15.04 -4.45 -0.70
CA ALA A 82 16.01 -3.41 -1.03
C ALA A 82 17.42 -3.99 -1.00
N GLU A 83 18.27 -3.56 -1.95
CA GLU A 83 19.67 -3.95 -1.95
C GLU A 83 20.38 -3.38 -0.75
N GLU A 84 21.16 -4.20 -0.07
CA GLU A 84 21.91 -3.80 1.12
C GLU A 84 22.86 -2.63 0.83
N ASN A 85 23.50 -2.64 -0.33
CA ASN A 85 24.38 -1.56 -0.76
C ASN A 85 23.65 -0.23 -0.92
N LYS A 86 22.42 -0.25 -1.45
CA LYS A 86 21.60 0.96 -1.60
C LYS A 86 21.14 1.49 -0.24
N ILE A 87 20.80 0.63 0.68
CA ILE A 87 20.43 1.01 2.05
C ILE A 87 21.60 1.70 2.72
N SER A 88 22.79 1.08 2.67
CA SER A 88 24.00 1.63 3.27
C SER A 88 24.41 2.96 2.64
N GLN A 89 24.31 3.10 1.32
CA GLN A 89 24.64 4.31 0.60
C GLN A 89 23.67 5.45 0.97
N THR A 90 22.39 5.18 1.03
CA THR A 90 21.37 6.17 1.40
C THR A 90 21.57 6.62 2.84
N TYR A 91 21.82 5.70 3.75
CA TYR A 91 22.15 6.04 5.14
C TYR A 91 23.34 6.99 5.23
N LYS A 92 24.42 6.69 4.49
CA LYS A 92 25.64 7.52 4.48
C LYS A 92 25.35 8.91 3.95
N GLU A 93 24.61 9.03 2.85
CA GLU A 93 24.26 10.32 2.25
C GLU A 93 23.47 11.20 3.24
N TYR A 94 22.47 10.65 3.91
CA TYR A 94 21.68 11.41 4.86
C TYR A 94 22.44 11.73 6.13
N ASN A 95 23.31 10.83 6.58
CA ASN A 95 24.18 11.10 7.73
C ASN A 95 25.17 12.22 7.45
N ASP A 96 25.76 12.27 6.24
CA ASP A 96 26.64 13.35 5.81
C ASP A 96 25.89 14.68 5.74
N LYS A 97 24.66 14.68 5.23
CA LYS A 97 23.81 15.88 5.21
C LYS A 97 23.49 16.37 6.62
N LEU A 98 23.21 15.46 7.53
CA LEU A 98 22.93 15.82 8.93
C LEU A 98 24.11 16.52 9.56
N SER A 99 25.34 16.08 9.29
CA SER A 99 26.56 16.70 9.85
C SER A 99 26.87 18.10 9.28
N GLN A 100 26.21 18.49 8.18
CA GLN A 100 26.35 19.82 7.58
C GLN A 100 25.36 20.84 8.14
N LEU A 101 24.41 20.41 8.93
CA LEU A 101 23.49 21.31 9.63
C LEU A 101 24.15 21.96 10.87
#